data_10b8fbf7edabf59d8218da91722b7fff
#
_entry.id   10b8fbf7edabf59d8218da91722b7fff
#
_cell.length_a   1.000
_cell.length_b   1.000
_cell.length_c   1.000
_cell.angle_alpha   90.00
_cell.angle_beta   90.00
_cell.angle_gamma   90.00
#
_symmetry.space_group_name_H-M   'P 1'
#
loop_
_entity.id
_entity.type
_entity.pdbx_description
1 polymer ?
#
loop_
_entity_poly.entity_id
_entity_poly.type
_entity_poly.pdbx_seq_one_letter_code
_entity_poly.pdbx_strand_id
1 'polypeptide(L)'
;MTSRRIAIAILLLTSGAAHACLFATKTPPQGWYQWSVALFAGDVTAVERDREKPVDIITVRVVEVFKGPDAPNATLTVHISSRHWTTCKAEVPASGARVLVGMNANSDAMLVPLSAGFAEQLRGYGTRLRQPPTPK
;
A
#
# COMPACT_ATOMS: atom_id res chain seq x y z
N MET A 1 -37.36 -28.72 -22.65
CA MET A 1 -37.40 -28.53 -21.19
C MET A 1 -35.99 -28.55 -20.63
N THR A 2 -35.66 -27.62 -19.79
CA THR A 2 -34.38 -27.49 -19.09
C THR A 2 -33.24 -26.90 -19.89
N SER A 3 -33.21 -25.55 -19.94
CA SER A 3 -32.00 -24.78 -20.20
C SER A 3 -32.12 -23.44 -19.50
N ARG A 4 -32.10 -23.42 -18.17
CA ARG A 4 -32.08 -22.19 -17.35
C ARG A 4 -31.26 -22.38 -16.10
N ARG A 5 -30.00 -22.81 -16.23
CA ARG A 5 -29.10 -22.87 -15.06
C ARG A 5 -27.64 -22.64 -15.41
N ILE A 6 -27.32 -21.71 -16.28
CA ILE A 6 -25.92 -21.32 -16.49
C ILE A 6 -25.88 -19.83 -16.80
N ALA A 7 -26.06 -19.01 -15.80
CA ALA A 7 -25.85 -17.57 -15.96
C ALA A 7 -25.50 -16.82 -14.66
N ILE A 8 -25.09 -17.49 -13.60
CA ILE A 8 -24.85 -16.80 -12.31
C ILE A 8 -23.42 -16.90 -11.80
N ALA A 9 -22.51 -17.58 -12.50
CA ALA A 9 -21.18 -17.85 -11.99
C ALA A 9 -20.07 -16.89 -12.47
N ILE A 10 -20.36 -15.88 -13.29
CA ILE A 10 -19.32 -15.04 -13.90
C ILE A 10 -19.21 -13.63 -13.29
N LEU A 11 -20.09 -13.24 -12.40
CA LEU A 11 -20.12 -11.87 -11.87
C LEU A 11 -19.34 -11.61 -10.58
N LEU A 12 -18.67 -12.63 -10.03
CA LEU A 12 -17.99 -12.51 -8.73
C LEU A 12 -16.47 -12.32 -8.79
N LEU A 13 -15.88 -12.28 -9.99
CA LEU A 13 -14.41 -12.24 -10.16
C LEU A 13 -13.83 -10.84 -10.49
N THR A 14 -14.65 -9.83 -10.64
CA THR A 14 -14.19 -8.49 -11.07
C THR A 14 -14.08 -7.45 -9.96
N SER A 15 -14.49 -7.76 -8.72
CA SER A 15 -14.54 -6.77 -7.63
C SER A 15 -13.20 -6.54 -6.91
N GLY A 16 -12.26 -7.50 -6.96
CA GLY A 16 -11.01 -7.41 -6.21
C GLY A 16 -10.03 -6.34 -6.71
N ALA A 17 -9.89 -6.18 -8.04
CA ALA A 17 -8.94 -5.24 -8.62
C ALA A 17 -9.35 -3.78 -8.44
N ALA A 18 -10.66 -3.47 -8.53
CA ALA A 18 -11.18 -2.13 -8.36
C ALA A 18 -11.02 -1.63 -6.91
N HIS A 19 -11.17 -2.51 -5.92
CA HIS A 19 -10.96 -2.19 -4.51
C HIS A 19 -9.49 -1.88 -4.19
N ALA A 20 -8.54 -2.62 -4.76
CA ALA A 20 -7.11 -2.38 -4.55
C ALA A 20 -6.68 -0.99 -5.05
N CYS A 21 -7.17 -0.57 -6.23
CA CYS A 21 -6.85 0.74 -6.78
C CYS A 21 -7.46 1.89 -5.97
N LEU A 22 -8.70 1.74 -5.53
CA LEU A 22 -9.35 2.71 -4.66
C LEU A 22 -8.62 2.85 -3.32
N PHE A 23 -8.17 1.74 -2.76
CA PHE A 23 -7.38 1.74 -1.55
C PHE A 23 -6.10 2.56 -1.74
N ALA A 24 -5.32 2.28 -2.78
CA ALA A 24 -4.03 2.91 -3.01
C ALA A 24 -4.12 4.44 -3.26
N THR A 25 -5.18 4.92 -3.91
CA THR A 25 -5.28 6.31 -4.36
C THR A 25 -6.13 7.22 -3.48
N LYS A 26 -7.07 6.67 -2.72
CA LYS A 26 -8.07 7.46 -1.96
C LYS A 26 -8.22 7.05 -0.51
N THR A 27 -7.39 6.15 -0.02
CA THR A 27 -7.52 5.65 1.35
C THR A 27 -7.07 6.70 2.35
N PRO A 28 -7.93 7.07 3.32
CA PRO A 28 -7.55 7.98 4.38
C PRO A 28 -6.55 7.33 5.36
N PRO A 29 -5.89 8.11 6.24
CA PRO A 29 -4.95 7.59 7.22
C PRO A 29 -5.47 6.40 8.03
N GLN A 30 -6.71 6.46 8.47
CA GLN A 30 -7.34 5.36 9.21
C GLN A 30 -7.31 4.04 8.43
N GLY A 31 -7.63 4.06 7.14
CA GLY A 31 -7.62 2.88 6.28
C GLY A 31 -6.22 2.28 6.15
N TRP A 32 -5.20 3.11 5.98
CA TRP A 32 -3.82 2.66 5.95
C TRP A 32 -3.40 1.98 7.25
N TYR A 33 -3.73 2.58 8.39
CA TYR A 33 -3.43 1.99 9.70
C TYR A 33 -4.16 0.67 9.95
N GLN A 34 -5.41 0.56 9.54
CA GLN A 34 -6.20 -0.65 9.72
C GLN A 34 -5.72 -1.81 8.82
N TRP A 35 -5.39 -1.50 7.59
CA TRP A 35 -4.95 -2.50 6.63
C TRP A 35 -3.53 -3.01 6.89
N SER A 36 -2.65 -2.14 7.37
CA SER A 36 -1.22 -2.41 7.47
C SER A 36 -0.83 -2.98 8.82
N VAL A 37 0.04 -3.96 8.83
CA VAL A 37 0.81 -4.37 10.02
C VAL A 37 2.15 -3.65 10.08
N ALA A 38 2.64 -3.17 8.93
CA ALA A 38 3.80 -2.29 8.83
C ALA A 38 3.46 -1.12 7.91
N LEU A 39 3.70 0.10 8.37
CA LEU A 39 3.40 1.34 7.63
C LEU A 39 4.52 2.34 7.85
N PHE A 40 5.18 2.74 6.77
CA PHE A 40 6.31 3.66 6.87
C PHE A 40 6.44 4.56 5.63
N ALA A 41 7.09 5.68 5.82
CA ALA A 41 7.57 6.54 4.75
C ALA A 41 9.02 6.20 4.43
N GLY A 42 9.38 6.24 3.19
CA GLY A 42 10.75 5.99 2.76
C GLY A 42 11.11 6.67 1.45
N ASP A 43 12.40 6.66 1.15
CA ASP A 43 12.94 7.11 -0.10
C ASP A 43 13.32 5.91 -0.97
N VAL A 44 12.85 5.91 -2.20
CA VAL A 44 13.21 4.87 -3.17
C VAL A 44 14.68 5.01 -3.53
N THR A 45 15.46 3.95 -3.35
CA THR A 45 16.88 3.92 -3.68
C THR A 45 17.18 3.11 -4.94
N ALA A 46 16.35 2.14 -5.27
CA ALA A 46 16.49 1.34 -6.48
C ALA A 46 15.14 0.78 -6.92
N VAL A 47 14.97 0.63 -8.21
CA VAL A 47 13.81 -0.02 -8.83
C VAL A 47 14.35 -1.07 -9.80
N GLU A 48 13.99 -2.32 -9.58
CA GLU A 48 14.34 -3.43 -10.45
C GLU A 48 13.08 -3.97 -11.10
N ARG A 49 13.04 -3.92 -12.42
CA ARG A 49 11.93 -4.41 -13.22
C ARG A 49 12.39 -5.59 -14.06
N ASP A 50 11.81 -6.75 -13.79
CA ASP A 50 12.04 -7.94 -14.61
C ASP A 50 10.89 -8.07 -15.59
N ARG A 51 11.19 -8.03 -16.90
CA ARG A 51 10.17 -8.17 -17.95
C ARG A 51 9.53 -9.56 -17.99
N GLU A 52 10.18 -10.57 -17.42
CA GLU A 52 9.68 -11.94 -17.40
C GLU A 52 8.83 -12.25 -16.16
N LYS A 53 8.93 -11.42 -15.11
CA LYS A 53 8.19 -11.60 -13.85
C LYS A 53 7.13 -10.53 -13.67
N PRO A 54 5.95 -10.88 -13.17
CA PRO A 54 4.88 -9.90 -12.94
C PRO A 54 5.05 -9.14 -11.62
N VAL A 55 6.28 -8.97 -11.15
CA VAL A 55 6.60 -8.30 -9.88
C VAL A 55 7.79 -7.37 -10.07
N ASP A 56 7.65 -6.14 -9.63
CA ASP A 56 8.74 -5.18 -9.53
C ASP A 56 9.32 -5.20 -8.11
N ILE A 57 10.62 -5.07 -8.02
CA ILE A 57 11.36 -5.06 -6.75
C ILE A 57 11.81 -3.63 -6.47
N ILE A 58 11.32 -3.06 -5.39
CA ILE A 58 11.59 -1.67 -5.03
C ILE A 58 12.35 -1.66 -3.71
N THR A 59 13.54 -1.10 -3.73
CA THR A 59 14.35 -0.92 -2.54
C THR A 59 14.07 0.45 -1.95
N VAL A 60 13.71 0.49 -0.67
CA VAL A 60 13.31 1.69 0.04
C VAL A 60 14.13 1.83 1.30
N ARG A 61 14.67 3.03 1.52
CA ARG A 61 15.28 3.40 2.80
C ARG A 61 14.21 4.03 3.67
N VAL A 62 13.95 3.46 4.84
CA VAL A 62 12.94 3.93 5.78
C VAL A 62 13.35 5.29 6.35
N VAL A 63 12.46 6.26 6.27
CA VAL A 63 12.66 7.61 6.82
C VAL A 63 11.86 7.80 8.11
N GLU A 64 10.62 7.34 8.12
CA GLU A 64 9.72 7.49 9.27
C GLU A 64 8.80 6.29 9.36
N VAL A 65 8.63 5.75 10.56
CA VAL A 65 7.75 4.61 10.82
C VAL A 65 6.47 5.11 11.49
N PHE A 66 5.32 4.79 10.88
CA PHE A 66 4.01 5.10 11.46
C PHE A 66 3.48 3.93 12.27
N LYS A 67 3.75 2.69 11.83
CA LYS A 67 3.27 1.48 12.48
C LYS A 67 4.21 0.31 12.14
N GLY A 68 4.43 -0.60 13.09
CA GLY A 68 5.18 -1.82 12.87
C GLY A 68 6.61 -1.79 13.39
N PRO A 69 7.37 -2.90 13.14
CA PRO A 69 8.66 -3.13 13.77
C PRO A 69 9.86 -2.49 13.06
N ASP A 70 9.65 -1.87 11.89
CA ASP A 70 10.75 -1.32 11.11
C ASP A 70 11.41 -0.13 11.80
N ALA A 71 12.69 0.08 11.53
CA ALA A 71 13.45 1.17 12.13
C ALA A 71 13.82 2.22 11.07
N PRO A 72 13.88 3.53 11.45
CA PRO A 72 14.43 4.55 10.56
C PRO A 72 15.83 4.19 10.08
N ASN A 73 16.17 4.54 8.86
CA ASN A 73 17.40 4.22 8.14
C ASN A 73 17.58 2.74 7.76
N ALA A 74 16.66 1.86 8.09
CA ALA A 74 16.65 0.50 7.57
C ALA A 74 16.40 0.52 6.06
N THR A 75 17.01 -0.40 5.34
CA THR A 75 16.77 -0.62 3.91
C THR A 75 15.91 -1.86 3.75
N LEU A 76 14.78 -1.69 3.10
CA LEU A 76 13.81 -2.76 2.87
C LEU A 76 13.60 -2.96 1.38
N THR A 77 13.39 -4.21 1.00
CA THR A 77 13.01 -4.59 -0.36
C THR A 77 11.54 -4.95 -0.39
N VAL A 78 10.80 -4.27 -1.26
CA VAL A 78 9.36 -4.42 -1.37
C VAL A 78 9.01 -4.99 -2.75
N HIS A 79 8.20 -6.03 -2.78
CA HIS A 79 7.74 -6.67 -4.01
C HIS A 79 6.33 -6.16 -4.34
N ILE A 80 6.22 -5.44 -5.45
CA ILE A 80 4.94 -4.88 -5.92
C ILE A 80 4.55 -5.56 -7.22
N SER A 81 3.31 -6.03 -7.32
CA SER A 81 2.79 -6.58 -8.56
C SER A 81 2.88 -5.54 -9.68
N SER A 82 3.44 -5.93 -10.82
CA SER A 82 3.52 -5.04 -11.99
C SER A 82 2.14 -4.60 -12.49
N ARG A 83 1.11 -5.38 -12.22
CA ARG A 83 -0.28 -5.02 -12.54
C ARG A 83 -0.79 -3.83 -11.72
N HIS A 84 -0.22 -3.59 -10.56
CA HIS A 84 -0.58 -2.43 -9.74
C HIS A 84 -0.42 -1.12 -10.52
N TRP A 85 0.67 -0.98 -11.26
CA TRP A 85 0.93 0.24 -12.02
C TRP A 85 -0.03 0.41 -13.20
N THR A 86 -0.26 -0.65 -13.96
CA THR A 86 -1.10 -0.61 -15.16
C THR A 86 -2.58 -0.56 -14.83
N THR A 87 -3.06 -1.40 -13.93
CA THR A 87 -4.47 -1.50 -13.56
C THR A 87 -4.94 -0.26 -12.80
N CYS A 88 -4.11 0.28 -11.92
CA CYS A 88 -4.43 1.44 -11.10
C CYS A 88 -3.97 2.76 -11.74
N LYS A 89 -3.38 2.73 -12.93
CA LYS A 89 -2.79 3.90 -13.59
C LYS A 89 -1.81 4.66 -12.69
N ALA A 90 -1.12 3.93 -11.84
CA ALA A 90 -0.10 4.48 -10.97
C ALA A 90 1.24 4.52 -11.69
N GLU A 91 2.07 5.48 -11.36
CA GLU A 91 3.43 5.56 -11.89
C GLU A 91 4.38 4.73 -11.06
N VAL A 92 5.29 4.02 -11.73
CA VAL A 92 6.42 3.38 -11.05
C VAL A 92 7.29 4.48 -10.45
N PRO A 93 7.59 4.43 -9.14
CA PRO A 93 8.37 5.50 -8.52
C PRO A 93 9.78 5.57 -9.09
N ALA A 94 10.30 6.77 -9.23
CA ALA A 94 11.70 7.00 -9.58
C ALA A 94 12.60 6.89 -8.35
N SER A 95 13.88 6.59 -8.57
CA SER A 95 14.89 6.68 -7.52
C SER A 95 14.91 8.08 -6.90
N GLY A 96 14.92 8.18 -5.58
CA GLY A 96 14.83 9.43 -4.84
C GLY A 96 13.40 9.86 -4.48
N ALA A 97 12.37 9.21 -5.01
CA ALA A 97 10.99 9.55 -4.69
C ALA A 97 10.63 9.19 -3.25
N ARG A 98 9.87 10.08 -2.59
CA ARG A 98 9.29 9.81 -1.27
C ARG A 98 7.99 9.04 -1.44
N VAL A 99 7.89 7.89 -0.77
CA VAL A 99 6.75 6.99 -0.88
C VAL A 99 6.22 6.58 0.49
N LEU A 100 4.93 6.25 0.52
CA LEU A 100 4.29 5.55 1.62
C LEU A 100 4.22 4.06 1.27
N VAL A 101 4.70 3.22 2.16
CA VAL A 101 4.64 1.77 2.02
C VAL A 101 3.82 1.18 3.14
N GLY A 102 2.82 0.40 2.78
CA GLY A 102 2.02 -0.40 3.70
C GLY A 102 2.15 -1.87 3.36
N MET A 103 2.29 -2.71 4.38
CA MET A 103 2.31 -4.16 4.24
C MET A 103 1.28 -4.77 5.18
N ASN A 104 0.47 -5.69 4.67
CA ASN A 104 -0.51 -6.38 5.49
C ASN A 104 0.04 -7.68 6.10
N ALA A 105 -0.78 -8.39 6.88
CA ALA A 105 -0.38 -9.62 7.54
C ALA A 105 -0.01 -10.75 6.57
N ASN A 106 -0.48 -10.70 5.31
CA ASN A 106 -0.14 -11.66 4.27
C ASN A 106 1.11 -11.27 3.47
N SER A 107 1.83 -10.25 3.89
CA SER A 107 2.99 -9.70 3.21
C SER A 107 2.67 -9.07 1.84
N ASP A 108 1.41 -8.76 1.57
CA ASP A 108 1.05 -7.92 0.42
C ASP A 108 1.47 -6.49 0.69
N ALA A 109 2.11 -5.88 -0.29
CA ALA A 109 2.62 -4.52 -0.18
C ALA A 109 1.87 -3.57 -1.09
N MET A 110 1.61 -2.36 -0.60
CA MET A 110 1.11 -1.24 -1.38
C MET A 110 2.05 -0.06 -1.25
N LEU A 111 2.27 0.63 -2.34
CA LEU A 111 3.19 1.75 -2.40
C LEU A 111 2.55 2.88 -3.19
N VAL A 112 2.54 4.07 -2.61
CA VAL A 112 2.01 5.28 -3.24
C VAL A 112 2.95 6.46 -3.01
N PRO A 113 2.95 7.47 -3.89
CA PRO A 113 3.66 8.71 -3.59
C PRO A 113 3.16 9.32 -2.29
N LEU A 114 4.07 9.85 -1.50
CA LEU A 114 3.74 10.46 -0.21
C LEU A 114 3.98 11.96 -0.25
N SER A 115 2.92 12.74 -0.05
CA SER A 115 3.02 14.19 0.14
C SER A 115 3.31 14.54 1.60
N ALA A 116 3.91 15.70 1.83
CA ALA A 116 4.15 16.20 3.18
C ALA A 116 2.86 16.37 3.98
N GLY A 117 1.79 16.83 3.33
CA GLY A 117 0.48 16.99 3.98
C GLY A 117 -0.13 15.68 4.42
N PHE A 118 -0.04 14.63 3.61
CA PHE A 118 -0.55 13.32 3.98
C PHE A 118 0.28 12.67 5.09
N ALA A 119 1.61 12.84 5.05
CA ALA A 119 2.49 12.39 6.13
C ALA A 119 2.10 13.01 7.48
N GLU A 120 1.77 14.30 7.48
CA GLU A 120 1.31 14.98 8.69
C GLU A 120 -0.02 14.44 9.20
N GLN A 121 -0.97 14.14 8.31
CA GLN A 121 -2.23 13.48 8.67
C GLN A 121 -2.00 12.11 9.29
N LEU A 122 -1.08 11.32 8.75
CA LEU A 122 -0.71 10.02 9.30
C LEU A 122 -0.12 10.13 10.71
N ARG A 123 0.76 11.09 10.93
CA ARG A 123 1.33 11.36 12.28
C ARG A 123 0.25 11.75 13.26
N GLY A 124 -0.65 12.65 12.86
CA GLY A 124 -1.77 13.08 13.70
C GLY A 124 -2.70 11.94 14.06
N TYR A 125 -3.02 11.08 13.11
CA TYR A 125 -3.84 9.90 13.38
C TYR A 125 -3.14 8.92 14.34
N GLY A 126 -1.87 8.62 14.13
CA GLY A 126 -1.09 7.76 15.01
C GLY A 126 -0.98 8.30 16.43
N THR A 127 -0.84 9.61 16.59
CA THR A 127 -0.83 10.26 17.91
C THR A 127 -2.15 10.07 18.62
N ARG A 128 -3.28 10.24 17.93
CA ARG A 128 -4.61 10.01 18.53
C ARG A 128 -4.81 8.58 18.97
N LEU A 129 -4.31 7.61 18.21
CA LEU A 129 -4.39 6.19 18.60
C LEU A 129 -3.63 5.86 19.88
N ARG A 130 -2.54 6.58 20.16
CA ARG A 130 -1.71 6.37 21.34
C ARG A 130 -2.18 7.13 22.57
N GLN A 131 -3.14 8.03 22.43
CA GLN A 131 -3.71 8.75 23.55
C GLN A 131 -4.59 7.79 24.38
N PRO A 132 -4.48 7.80 25.74
CA PRO A 132 -5.40 7.04 26.57
C PRO A 132 -6.81 7.58 26.41
N PRO A 133 -7.85 6.72 26.51
CA PRO A 133 -9.22 7.18 26.45
C PRO A 133 -9.47 8.22 27.55
N THR A 134 -10.13 9.32 27.17
CA THR A 134 -10.47 10.38 28.12
C THR A 134 -11.41 9.80 29.18
N PRO A 135 -11.13 9.90 30.49
CA PRO A 135 -12.05 9.44 31.51
C PRO A 135 -13.35 10.24 31.41
N LYS A 136 -14.48 9.50 31.38
CA LYS A 136 -15.81 10.11 31.43
C LYS A 136 -16.16 10.56 32.83
#